data_1cd7346318b3d23fcb234a0077d4c55d
#
_entry.id   1cd7346318b3d23fcb234a0077d4c55d
#
_cell.length_a   1.000
_cell.length_b   1.000
_cell.length_c   1.000
_cell.angle_alpha   90.00
_cell.angle_beta   90.00
_cell.angle_gamma   90.00
#
_symmetry.space_group_name_H-M   'P 1'
#
loop_
_entity.id
_entity.type
_entity.pdbx_description
1 polymer ?
#
loop_
_entity_poly.entity_id
_entity_poly.type
_entity_poly.pdbx_seq_one_letter_code
_entity_poly.pdbx_strand_id
1 'polypeptide(L)'
;MYHIKKQLKKIIVILVLLIIINKLEAQTISDDALTMNINPNSTALKSILKLEPRVYEYNTNKIKNLNLKNGRQYGFTVANMEDVFPHLVSSRNHQYMFGKNTYRDARIQTISEVGLIPVLVASIQEMHYEIEQLKIQVAELKKNK
;
A
#
# COMPACT_ATOMS: atom_id res chain seq x y z
N MET A 1 14.89 -5.98 65.70
CA MET A 1 14.98 -7.13 64.78
C MET A 1 13.71 -7.28 63.86
N TYR A 2 12.51 -7.08 64.33
CA TYR A 2 11.25 -7.20 63.58
C TYR A 2 11.14 -6.17 62.37
N HIS A 3 11.47 -4.93 62.59
CA HIS A 3 11.41 -3.85 61.57
C HIS A 3 12.36 -4.12 60.37
N ILE A 4 13.55 -4.62 60.64
CA ILE A 4 14.56 -4.91 59.60
C ILE A 4 14.05 -6.04 58.70
N LYS A 5 13.46 -7.12 59.26
CA LYS A 5 12.85 -8.20 58.49
C LYS A 5 11.70 -7.76 57.62
N LYS A 6 10.87 -6.78 58.09
CA LYS A 6 9.73 -6.24 57.34
C LYS A 6 10.20 -5.40 56.15
N GLN A 7 11.25 -4.58 56.31
CA GLN A 7 11.85 -3.83 55.21
C GLN A 7 12.52 -4.70 54.17
N LEU A 8 13.26 -5.72 54.62
CA LEU A 8 13.90 -6.68 53.71
C LEU A 8 12.89 -7.42 52.81
N LYS A 9 11.72 -7.81 53.36
CA LYS A 9 10.62 -8.41 52.56
C LYS A 9 10.08 -7.45 51.49
N LYS A 10 9.93 -6.17 51.82
CA LYS A 10 9.48 -5.16 50.82
C LYS A 10 10.48 -4.97 49.69
N ILE A 11 11.78 -4.94 50.01
CA ILE A 11 12.84 -4.79 49.01
C ILE A 11 12.87 -5.99 48.10
N ILE A 12 12.73 -7.20 48.62
CA ILE A 12 12.68 -8.43 47.83
C ILE A 12 11.47 -8.45 46.90
N VAL A 13 10.30 -8.03 47.35
CA VAL A 13 9.09 -7.94 46.51
C VAL A 13 9.28 -6.94 45.38
N ILE A 14 9.86 -5.77 45.65
CA ILE A 14 10.13 -4.74 44.63
C ILE A 14 11.15 -5.27 43.62
N LEU A 15 12.21 -5.99 44.06
CA LEU A 15 13.22 -6.56 43.18
C LEU A 15 12.63 -7.65 42.27
N VAL A 16 11.73 -8.50 42.79
CA VAL A 16 11.01 -9.51 42.01
C VAL A 16 10.09 -8.85 40.99
N LEU A 17 9.37 -7.78 41.36
CA LEU A 17 8.52 -7.02 40.45
C LEU A 17 9.32 -6.40 39.28
N LEU A 18 10.50 -5.82 39.58
CA LEU A 18 11.41 -5.27 38.58
C LEU A 18 11.95 -6.32 37.58
N ILE A 19 12.15 -7.56 38.03
CA ILE A 19 12.60 -8.66 37.16
C ILE A 19 11.47 -9.12 36.21
N ILE A 20 10.21 -9.06 36.66
CA ILE A 20 9.05 -9.45 35.84
C ILE A 20 8.79 -8.43 34.72
N ILE A 21 9.01 -7.14 34.97
CA ILE A 21 8.78 -6.06 33.99
C ILE A 21 9.73 -6.16 32.79
N ASN A 22 10.94 -6.68 32.96
CA ASN A 22 11.92 -6.81 31.88
C ASN A 22 11.64 -7.95 30.88
N LYS A 23 10.56 -8.72 31.06
CA LYS A 23 10.16 -9.81 30.15
C LYS A 23 9.09 -9.42 29.13
N LEU A 24 8.70 -8.13 29.02
CA LEU A 24 7.84 -7.66 27.94
C LEU A 24 8.70 -7.40 26.69
N GLU A 25 9.22 -8.45 26.08
CA GLU A 25 9.74 -8.35 24.72
C GLU A 25 8.53 -8.26 23.77
N ALA A 26 8.43 -7.15 23.03
CA ALA A 26 7.51 -7.06 21.93
C ALA A 26 7.90 -8.13 20.90
N GLN A 27 7.06 -9.15 20.72
CA GLN A 27 7.29 -10.20 19.72
C GLN A 27 7.25 -9.56 18.34
N THR A 28 8.38 -9.47 17.68
CA THR A 28 8.46 -9.09 16.27
C THR A 28 7.99 -10.29 15.46
N ILE A 29 6.80 -10.17 14.85
CA ILE A 29 6.31 -11.18 13.92
C ILE A 29 7.10 -11.01 12.64
N SER A 30 7.77 -12.08 12.15
CA SER A 30 8.53 -12.04 10.91
C SER A 30 7.58 -11.89 9.71
N ASP A 31 8.05 -11.26 8.64
CA ASP A 31 7.28 -11.07 7.40
C ASP A 31 6.88 -12.41 6.78
N ASP A 32 7.73 -13.41 6.84
CA ASP A 32 7.46 -14.78 6.37
C ASP A 32 6.29 -15.46 7.09
N ALA A 33 5.99 -15.05 8.33
CA ALA A 33 4.84 -15.55 9.08
C ALA A 33 3.53 -14.84 8.68
N LEU A 34 3.62 -13.68 8.06
CA LEU A 34 2.49 -12.84 7.66
C LEU A 34 2.13 -12.99 6.17
N THR A 35 3.09 -13.43 5.34
CA THR A 35 2.91 -13.51 3.89
C THR A 35 2.76 -14.95 3.42
N MET A 36 1.88 -15.18 2.46
CA MET A 36 1.64 -16.48 1.85
C MET A 36 1.61 -16.36 0.32
N ASN A 37 1.93 -17.45 -0.38
CA ASN A 37 1.83 -17.53 -1.85
C ASN A 37 2.64 -16.45 -2.59
N ILE A 38 3.87 -16.21 -2.16
CA ILE A 38 4.77 -15.26 -2.79
C ILE A 38 5.19 -15.78 -4.15
N ASN A 39 4.69 -15.14 -5.21
CA ASN A 39 4.98 -15.48 -6.60
C ASN A 39 5.50 -14.25 -7.35
N PRO A 40 6.43 -14.42 -8.32
CA PRO A 40 6.83 -13.32 -9.17
C PRO A 40 5.66 -12.86 -10.07
N ASN A 41 5.59 -11.56 -10.31
CA ASN A 41 4.59 -10.97 -11.19
C ASN A 41 5.08 -11.00 -12.64
N SER A 42 4.85 -12.11 -13.36
CA SER A 42 5.32 -12.35 -14.73
C SER A 42 4.45 -11.73 -15.83
N THR A 43 3.40 -11.00 -15.50
CA THR A 43 2.50 -10.36 -16.46
C THR A 43 2.38 -8.86 -16.23
N ALA A 44 3.30 -8.30 -15.50
CA ALA A 44 3.27 -6.91 -15.06
C ALA A 44 3.27 -5.94 -16.24
N LEU A 45 4.20 -6.09 -17.17
CA LEU A 45 4.34 -5.23 -18.36
C LEU A 45 3.06 -5.24 -19.21
N LYS A 46 2.53 -6.44 -19.52
CA LYS A 46 1.30 -6.57 -20.30
C LYS A 46 0.10 -5.90 -19.64
N SER A 47 0.03 -5.93 -18.30
CA SER A 47 -1.05 -5.30 -17.55
C SER A 47 -0.90 -3.79 -17.48
N ILE A 48 0.30 -3.29 -17.20
CA ILE A 48 0.58 -1.84 -17.15
C ILE A 48 0.29 -1.16 -18.49
N LEU A 49 0.61 -1.81 -19.61
CA LEU A 49 0.35 -1.27 -20.96
C LEU A 49 -1.15 -1.11 -21.28
N LYS A 50 -2.05 -1.69 -20.50
CA LYS A 50 -3.50 -1.48 -20.62
C LYS A 50 -4.02 -0.30 -19.81
N LEU A 51 -3.21 0.24 -18.91
CA LEU A 51 -3.60 1.41 -18.13
C LEU A 51 -3.56 2.66 -19.00
N GLU A 52 -4.57 3.51 -18.81
CA GLU A 52 -4.71 4.78 -19.51
C GLU A 52 -4.49 5.95 -18.54
N PRO A 53 -3.27 6.52 -18.47
CA PRO A 53 -3.03 7.71 -17.67
C PRO A 53 -3.92 8.87 -18.14
N ARG A 54 -4.55 9.56 -17.21
CA ARG A 54 -5.47 10.67 -17.49
C ARG A 54 -5.10 11.89 -16.68
N VAL A 55 -5.41 13.04 -17.25
CA VAL A 55 -5.46 14.33 -16.54
C VAL A 55 -6.93 14.65 -16.32
N TYR A 56 -7.33 14.92 -15.08
CA TYR A 56 -8.73 15.20 -14.74
C TYR A 56 -8.84 16.29 -13.67
N GLU A 57 -10.03 16.83 -13.51
CA GLU A 57 -10.38 17.72 -12.41
C GLU A 57 -11.63 17.19 -11.71
N TYR A 58 -11.68 17.33 -10.39
CA TYR A 58 -12.88 16.98 -9.65
C TYR A 58 -13.97 18.03 -9.85
N ASN A 59 -15.21 17.58 -10.05
CA ASN A 59 -16.36 18.49 -10.11
C ASN A 59 -16.76 18.91 -8.68
N THR A 60 -16.04 19.87 -8.12
CA THR A 60 -16.26 20.40 -6.78
C THR A 60 -17.58 21.13 -6.61
N ASN A 61 -18.19 21.58 -7.72
CA ASN A 61 -19.49 22.27 -7.71
C ASN A 61 -20.66 21.30 -7.51
N LYS A 62 -20.53 20.06 -7.97
CA LYS A 62 -21.59 19.06 -7.89
C LYS A 62 -21.80 18.55 -6.46
N ILE A 63 -20.73 18.37 -5.70
CA ILE A 63 -20.78 17.94 -4.30
C ILE A 63 -19.79 18.76 -3.48
N LYS A 64 -20.20 19.94 -3.09
CA LYS A 64 -19.36 20.97 -2.42
C LYS A 64 -18.71 20.50 -1.13
N ASN A 65 -19.35 19.58 -0.39
CA ASN A 65 -18.93 19.22 0.94
C ASN A 65 -18.08 17.91 1.02
N LEU A 66 -17.70 17.36 -0.13
CA LEU A 66 -16.78 16.19 -0.17
C LEU A 66 -15.31 16.56 0.01
N ASN A 67 -15.00 17.84 0.11
CA ASN A 67 -13.63 18.35 0.27
C ASN A 67 -12.65 17.77 -0.78
N LEU A 68 -13.09 17.72 -2.04
CA LEU A 68 -12.29 17.22 -3.16
C LEU A 68 -11.17 18.21 -3.49
N LYS A 69 -10.05 17.70 -3.99
CA LYS A 69 -8.92 18.52 -4.43
C LYS A 69 -9.31 19.38 -5.62
N ASN A 70 -8.93 20.66 -5.58
CA ASN A 70 -9.08 21.57 -6.71
C ASN A 70 -7.93 21.45 -7.72
N GLY A 71 -8.21 21.79 -8.98
CA GLY A 71 -7.23 21.86 -10.06
C GLY A 71 -6.92 20.49 -10.67
N ARG A 72 -5.95 20.50 -11.58
CA ARG A 72 -5.58 19.33 -12.37
C ARG A 72 -4.97 18.23 -11.51
N GLN A 73 -5.46 17.03 -11.69
CA GLN A 73 -4.96 15.80 -11.10
C GLN A 73 -4.44 14.87 -12.20
N TYR A 74 -3.43 14.09 -11.89
CA TYR A 74 -2.89 13.05 -12.75
C TYR A 74 -3.18 11.69 -12.11
N GLY A 75 -3.66 10.74 -12.89
CA GLY A 75 -3.99 9.42 -12.36
C GLY A 75 -4.76 8.58 -13.36
N PHE A 76 -5.55 7.68 -12.85
CA PHE A 76 -6.34 6.73 -13.63
C PHE A 76 -7.81 6.86 -13.27
N THR A 77 -8.69 6.52 -14.22
CA THR A 77 -10.11 6.37 -13.90
C THR A 77 -10.33 5.08 -13.12
N VAL A 78 -11.31 5.10 -12.21
CA VAL A 78 -11.67 3.90 -11.43
C VAL A 78 -12.06 2.76 -12.37
N ALA A 79 -12.82 3.02 -13.43
CA ALA A 79 -13.25 2.00 -14.38
C ALA A 79 -12.06 1.30 -15.07
N ASN A 80 -11.07 2.07 -15.57
CA ASN A 80 -9.89 1.46 -16.19
C ASN A 80 -9.03 0.69 -15.19
N MET A 81 -8.90 1.20 -13.96
CA MET A 81 -8.18 0.51 -12.90
C MET A 81 -8.88 -0.79 -12.46
N GLU A 82 -10.20 -0.78 -12.36
CA GLU A 82 -11.01 -1.95 -11.99
C GLU A 82 -10.92 -3.06 -13.04
N ASP A 83 -10.85 -2.69 -14.32
CA ASP A 83 -10.67 -3.63 -15.43
C ASP A 83 -9.29 -4.30 -15.43
N VAL A 84 -8.22 -3.55 -15.12
CA VAL A 84 -6.84 -4.06 -15.21
C VAL A 84 -6.35 -4.61 -13.87
N PHE A 85 -6.63 -3.92 -12.76
CA PHE A 85 -6.18 -4.26 -11.40
C PHE A 85 -7.32 -4.11 -10.39
N PRO A 86 -8.36 -4.97 -10.43
CA PRO A 86 -9.52 -4.85 -9.56
C PRO A 86 -9.17 -4.85 -8.06
N HIS A 87 -8.12 -5.56 -7.66
CA HIS A 87 -7.65 -5.63 -6.27
C HIS A 87 -7.01 -4.32 -5.77
N LEU A 88 -6.68 -3.39 -6.65
CA LEU A 88 -6.20 -2.05 -6.29
C LEU A 88 -7.33 -1.03 -6.17
N VAL A 89 -8.56 -1.42 -6.47
CA VAL A 89 -9.76 -0.59 -6.28
C VAL A 89 -10.47 -1.03 -5.01
N SER A 90 -10.75 -0.08 -4.15
CA SER A 90 -11.51 -0.31 -2.92
C SER A 90 -12.65 0.69 -2.79
N SER A 91 -13.71 0.27 -2.09
CA SER A 91 -14.84 1.15 -1.77
C SER A 91 -14.83 1.45 -0.29
N ARG A 92 -15.04 2.73 0.07
CA ARG A 92 -15.23 3.15 1.44
C ARG A 92 -16.43 4.08 1.58
N ASN A 93 -17.10 4.00 2.70
CA ASN A 93 -18.14 4.96 3.04
C ASN A 93 -17.47 6.25 3.52
N HIS A 94 -17.91 7.37 2.99
CA HIS A 94 -17.47 8.69 3.37
C HIS A 94 -18.69 9.52 3.82
N GLN A 95 -18.67 9.92 5.07
CA GLN A 95 -19.69 10.79 5.61
C GLN A 95 -19.37 12.24 5.30
N TYR A 96 -20.33 12.98 4.73
CA TYR A 96 -20.15 14.39 4.42
C TYR A 96 -21.34 15.21 4.91
N MET A 97 -21.10 16.48 5.24
CA MET A 97 -22.13 17.40 5.68
C MET A 97 -22.97 17.87 4.47
N PHE A 98 -24.24 17.58 4.48
CA PHE A 98 -25.18 17.97 3.42
C PHE A 98 -25.92 19.26 3.73
N GLY A 99 -26.14 19.59 5.00
CA GLY A 99 -26.82 20.79 5.47
C GLY A 99 -26.47 21.08 6.93
N LYS A 100 -27.14 22.05 7.54
CA LYS A 100 -26.91 22.42 8.93
C LYS A 100 -27.18 21.21 9.84
N ASN A 101 -26.12 20.67 10.44
CA ASN A 101 -26.14 19.46 11.29
C ASN A 101 -26.76 18.20 10.64
N THR A 102 -26.74 18.11 9.31
CA THR A 102 -27.26 16.96 8.57
C THR A 102 -26.10 16.31 7.80
N TYR A 103 -25.90 15.01 8.04
CA TYR A 103 -24.84 14.24 7.38
C TYR A 103 -25.47 13.23 6.41
N ARG A 104 -24.75 12.93 5.34
CA ARG A 104 -25.07 11.87 4.39
C ARG A 104 -23.84 11.00 4.16
N ASP A 105 -24.09 9.73 3.88
CA ASP A 105 -23.06 8.79 3.50
C ASP A 105 -22.98 8.71 1.97
N ALA A 106 -21.76 8.78 1.45
CA ALA A 106 -21.45 8.49 0.05
C ALA A 106 -20.49 7.29 0.00
N ARG A 107 -20.76 6.34 -0.87
CA ARG A 107 -19.82 5.28 -1.19
C ARG A 107 -18.87 5.77 -2.26
N ILE A 108 -17.61 5.89 -1.93
CA ILE A 108 -16.56 6.39 -2.83
C ILE A 108 -15.59 5.26 -3.15
N GLN A 109 -15.33 5.04 -4.44
CA GLN A 109 -14.27 4.14 -4.90
C GLN A 109 -12.95 4.90 -4.92
N THR A 110 -11.90 4.23 -4.45
CA THR A 110 -10.54 4.78 -4.38
C THR A 110 -9.55 3.78 -4.95
N ILE A 111 -8.52 4.31 -5.59
CA ILE A 111 -7.43 3.55 -6.19
C ILE A 111 -6.24 3.56 -5.23
N SER A 112 -5.63 2.39 -5.01
CA SER A 112 -4.36 2.28 -4.30
C SER A 112 -3.21 2.48 -5.29
N GLU A 113 -2.79 3.74 -5.51
CA GLU A 113 -1.67 4.06 -6.40
C GLU A 113 -0.34 3.48 -5.89
N VAL A 114 -0.16 3.39 -4.58
CA VAL A 114 1.01 2.76 -3.95
C VAL A 114 1.14 1.28 -4.34
N GLY A 115 0.01 0.59 -4.50
CA GLY A 115 -0.03 -0.81 -4.95
C GLY A 115 0.48 -1.01 -6.38
N LEU A 116 0.57 0.04 -7.20
CA LEU A 116 1.16 -0.02 -8.54
C LEU A 116 2.70 -0.02 -8.52
N ILE A 117 3.33 0.42 -7.46
CA ILE A 117 4.80 0.53 -7.39
C ILE A 117 5.49 -0.82 -7.67
N PRO A 118 5.16 -1.93 -6.98
CA PRO A 118 5.78 -3.23 -7.27
C PRO A 118 5.46 -3.72 -8.69
N VAL A 119 4.29 -3.42 -9.23
CA VAL A 119 3.91 -3.78 -10.60
C VAL A 119 4.75 -3.00 -11.62
N LEU A 120 4.99 -1.70 -11.39
CA LEU A 120 5.88 -0.88 -12.22
C LEU A 120 7.33 -1.38 -12.18
N VAL A 121 7.83 -1.77 -11.00
CA VAL A 121 9.18 -2.34 -10.87
C VAL A 121 9.29 -3.62 -11.69
N ALA A 122 8.33 -4.54 -11.57
CA ALA A 122 8.30 -5.76 -12.35
C ALA A 122 8.24 -5.47 -13.87
N SER A 123 7.42 -4.51 -14.29
CA SER A 123 7.31 -4.11 -15.71
C SER A 123 8.62 -3.55 -16.27
N ILE A 124 9.34 -2.76 -15.49
CA ILE A 124 10.66 -2.24 -15.87
C ILE A 124 11.66 -3.38 -16.03
N GLN A 125 11.64 -4.37 -15.14
CA GLN A 125 12.49 -5.55 -15.22
C GLN A 125 12.19 -6.39 -16.46
N GLU A 126 10.91 -6.63 -16.78
CA GLU A 126 10.49 -7.30 -18.00
C GLU A 126 10.96 -6.55 -19.25
N MET A 127 10.73 -5.24 -19.32
CA MET A 127 11.20 -4.38 -20.42
C MET A 127 12.72 -4.43 -20.58
N HIS A 128 13.47 -4.38 -19.48
CA HIS A 128 14.93 -4.47 -19.54
C HIS A 128 15.38 -5.81 -20.15
N TYR A 129 14.76 -6.91 -19.71
CA TYR A 129 15.04 -8.24 -20.26
C TYR A 129 14.77 -8.29 -21.77
N GLU A 130 13.61 -7.80 -22.24
CA GLU A 130 13.27 -7.75 -23.65
C GLU A 130 14.28 -6.93 -24.48
N ILE A 131 14.71 -5.79 -23.96
CA ILE A 131 15.74 -4.95 -24.60
C ILE A 131 17.06 -5.71 -24.75
N GLU A 132 17.49 -6.44 -23.72
CA GLU A 132 18.74 -7.23 -23.82
C GLU A 132 18.61 -8.36 -24.84
N GLN A 133 17.46 -9.04 -24.93
CA GLN A 133 17.21 -10.03 -25.95
C GLN A 133 17.25 -9.44 -27.36
N LEU A 134 16.63 -8.28 -27.57
CA LEU A 134 16.68 -7.56 -28.85
C LEU A 134 18.11 -7.15 -29.25
N LYS A 135 18.93 -6.69 -28.30
CA LYS A 135 20.33 -6.36 -28.54
C LYS A 135 21.13 -7.57 -29.03
N ILE A 136 20.92 -8.75 -28.42
CA ILE A 136 21.57 -10.00 -28.83
C ILE A 136 21.17 -10.35 -30.27
N GLN A 137 19.86 -10.33 -30.59
CA GLN A 137 19.36 -10.62 -31.93
C GLN A 137 19.94 -9.68 -32.99
N VAL A 138 20.01 -8.37 -32.69
CA VAL A 138 20.63 -7.37 -33.58
C VAL A 138 22.11 -7.64 -33.79
N ALA A 139 22.82 -8.05 -32.74
CA ALA A 139 24.24 -8.39 -32.86
C ALA A 139 24.49 -9.63 -33.74
N GLU A 140 23.62 -10.64 -33.60
CA GLU A 140 23.67 -11.85 -34.44
C GLU A 140 23.39 -11.53 -35.93
N LEU A 141 22.37 -10.73 -36.20
CA LEU A 141 22.01 -10.32 -37.54
C LEU A 141 23.14 -9.51 -38.23
N LYS A 142 23.89 -8.71 -37.46
CA LYS A 142 25.06 -7.95 -37.98
C LYS A 142 26.24 -8.85 -38.29
N LYS A 143 26.42 -9.98 -37.59
CA LYS A 143 27.51 -10.92 -37.87
C LYS A 143 27.26 -11.77 -39.13
N ASN A 144 26.00 -11.95 -39.51
CA ASN A 144 25.59 -12.76 -40.63
C ASN A 144 25.46 -11.98 -41.94
N LYS A 145 25.89 -10.72 -41.96
CA LYS A 145 25.99 -9.83 -43.11
C LYS A 145 27.46 -9.61 -43.51
#